data_341c9e85124c1a0ee09f58942908d1e6
#
_entry.id   341c9e85124c1a0ee09f58942908d1e6
#
_cell.length_a   1.000
_cell.length_b   1.000
_cell.length_c   1.000
_cell.angle_alpha   90.00
_cell.angle_beta   90.00
_cell.angle_gamma   90.00
#
_symmetry.space_group_name_H-M   'P 1'
#
loop_
_entity.id
_entity.type
_entity.pdbx_description
1 polymer ?
#
loop_
_entity_poly.entity_id
_entity_poly.type
_entity_poly.pdbx_seq_one_letter_code
_entity_poly.pdbx_strand_id
1 'polypeptide(L)'
;KIEKSTKPVIAAINGSALGGGLETALCCHYRVSSKQGFIGLPEVNLGLLPGAGGTQRLPRLVGPAEALKIMLSGRHIPAVKAVDMGVIDSLSEGDIVEDAVAFAKNVAEKNETHPLVRNLNEKVLAARGDENIISEARALAAKARKGQFAPGKIIQCVEAAINLDDFDEGMKKEAEYFIECLLNPQREAMIHIFFGERAASKINDVPKETPKMDIKKAGIIGSGTMGGGIAMCFANIGIPVHIVDQDEENLKKGLAAIERNYKFMVDRGRMSAEQMEKTFGLISSGLSYEEISDVDIVIEAVYENLDLKLEIFKKLDEAVKDDAILASNTSGLDVDALADCTKRPEKVVGTHFFSPANIMRLLEV
;
A
#
# COMPACT_ATOMS: atom_id res chain seq x y z
N LYS A 1 -13.66 11.71 28.15
CA LYS A 1 -12.94 11.67 29.45
C LYS A 1 -11.50 12.17 29.29
N ILE A 2 -10.74 11.71 28.26
CA ILE A 2 -9.34 12.10 28.01
C ILE A 2 -9.23 13.63 27.88
N GLU A 3 -9.96 14.25 26.97
CA GLU A 3 -9.96 15.70 26.72
C GLU A 3 -10.34 16.55 27.95
N LYS A 4 -11.11 15.96 28.89
CA LYS A 4 -11.56 16.66 30.11
C LYS A 4 -10.60 16.52 31.28
N SER A 5 -9.44 15.91 31.09
CA SER A 5 -8.39 15.81 32.13
C SER A 5 -7.80 17.19 32.40
N THR A 6 -7.67 17.52 33.66
CA THR A 6 -6.97 18.73 34.09
C THR A 6 -5.45 18.57 34.10
N LYS A 7 -4.97 17.33 33.94
CA LYS A 7 -3.55 17.00 33.77
C LYS A 7 -3.24 16.78 32.32
N PRO A 8 -2.06 17.11 31.81
CA PRO A 8 -1.68 16.83 30.46
C PRO A 8 -1.73 15.31 30.16
N VAL A 9 -2.40 14.92 29.10
CA VAL A 9 -2.43 13.55 28.61
C VAL A 9 -1.66 13.51 27.30
N ILE A 10 -0.61 12.70 27.25
CA ILE A 10 0.26 12.56 26.09
C ILE A 10 0.03 11.18 25.46
N ALA A 11 -0.25 11.13 24.16
CA ALA A 11 -0.23 9.89 23.43
C ALA A 11 1.21 9.53 23.02
N ALA A 12 1.72 8.42 23.54
CA ALA A 12 3.02 7.85 23.15
C ALA A 12 2.81 6.82 22.04
N ILE A 13 3.12 7.18 20.80
CA ILE A 13 2.86 6.37 19.62
C ILE A 13 4.13 5.60 19.25
N ASN A 14 4.20 4.34 19.67
CA ASN A 14 5.32 3.45 19.38
C ASN A 14 5.05 2.61 18.12
N GLY A 15 5.05 3.22 16.95
CA GLY A 15 4.75 2.53 15.68
C GLY A 15 3.57 3.16 14.97
N SER A 16 2.47 2.42 14.74
CA SER A 16 1.35 2.91 13.95
C SER A 16 0.13 3.26 14.81
N ALA A 17 -0.36 4.49 14.70
CA ALA A 17 -1.67 4.91 15.21
C ALA A 17 -2.64 5.08 14.03
N LEU A 18 -3.47 4.07 13.77
CA LEU A 18 -4.37 4.02 12.63
C LEU A 18 -5.82 3.91 13.09
N GLY A 19 -6.75 4.53 12.35
CA GLY A 19 -8.18 4.46 12.65
C GLY A 19 -8.48 4.92 14.08
N GLY A 20 -9.23 4.13 14.83
CA GLY A 20 -9.57 4.40 16.23
C GLY A 20 -8.36 4.65 17.14
N GLY A 21 -7.18 4.10 16.79
CA GLY A 21 -5.92 4.39 17.49
C GLY A 21 -5.50 5.85 17.33
N LEU A 22 -5.56 6.39 16.11
CA LEU A 22 -5.31 7.81 15.87
C LEU A 22 -6.43 8.67 16.49
N GLU A 23 -7.68 8.27 16.37
CA GLU A 23 -8.81 9.00 16.96
C GLU A 23 -8.65 9.14 18.48
N THR A 24 -8.17 8.08 19.15
CA THR A 24 -7.83 8.13 20.58
C THR A 24 -6.67 9.09 20.85
N ALA A 25 -5.61 9.05 20.05
CA ALA A 25 -4.47 9.96 20.17
C ALA A 25 -4.89 11.43 19.92
N LEU A 26 -5.83 11.68 19.03
CA LEU A 26 -6.41 13.01 18.78
C LEU A 26 -7.26 13.53 19.95
N CYS A 27 -7.74 12.65 20.85
CA CYS A 27 -8.38 13.07 22.11
C CYS A 27 -7.37 13.46 23.17
N CYS A 28 -6.08 13.10 23.04
CA CYS A 28 -5.03 13.53 23.96
C CYS A 28 -4.64 14.99 23.69
N HIS A 29 -4.07 15.64 24.71
CA HIS A 29 -3.62 17.02 24.60
C HIS A 29 -2.42 17.12 23.65
N TYR A 30 -1.50 16.15 23.75
CA TYR A 30 -0.27 16.10 22.95
C TYR A 30 0.01 14.67 22.45
N ARG A 31 0.85 14.56 21.42
CA ARG A 31 1.20 13.31 20.73
C ARG A 31 2.71 13.28 20.49
N VAL A 32 3.39 12.30 21.08
CA VAL A 32 4.81 11.99 20.84
C VAL A 32 4.86 10.69 20.06
N SER A 33 5.66 10.60 19.00
CA SER A 33 5.76 9.41 18.16
C SER A 33 7.19 8.96 17.95
N SER A 34 7.41 7.66 17.79
CA SER A 34 8.68 7.14 17.24
C SER A 34 8.88 7.63 15.80
N LYS A 35 10.13 7.80 15.36
CA LYS A 35 10.47 8.24 13.98
C LYS A 35 9.93 7.29 12.91
N GLN A 36 9.87 6.00 13.20
CA GLN A 36 9.35 4.97 12.31
C GLN A 36 7.83 4.84 12.36
N GLY A 37 7.16 5.64 13.19
CA GLY A 37 5.73 5.62 13.38
C GLY A 37 4.95 6.11 12.15
N PHE A 38 3.69 5.68 12.09
CA PHE A 38 2.74 6.11 11.07
C PHE A 38 1.43 6.51 11.72
N ILE A 39 0.74 7.48 11.13
CA ILE A 39 -0.63 7.83 11.46
C ILE A 39 -1.54 7.66 10.26
N GLY A 40 -2.84 7.55 10.47
CA GLY A 40 -3.81 7.51 9.38
C GLY A 40 -5.21 7.18 9.82
N LEU A 41 -6.17 7.47 8.92
CA LEU A 41 -7.58 7.11 9.08
C LEU A 41 -8.00 6.25 7.86
N PRO A 42 -7.66 4.94 7.85
CA PRO A 42 -7.83 4.06 6.70
C PRO A 42 -9.21 3.41 6.62
N GLU A 43 -10.20 3.83 7.39
CA GLU A 43 -11.54 3.24 7.49
C GLU A 43 -12.24 3.12 6.14
N VAL A 44 -11.96 4.03 5.21
CA VAL A 44 -12.48 4.01 3.84
C VAL A 44 -12.16 2.70 3.10
N ASN A 45 -11.04 2.04 3.44
CA ASN A 45 -10.65 0.75 2.86
C ASN A 45 -11.53 -0.42 3.36
N LEU A 46 -12.30 -0.19 4.41
CA LEU A 46 -13.27 -1.14 4.98
C LEU A 46 -14.72 -0.74 4.68
N GLY A 47 -14.94 0.26 3.83
CA GLY A 47 -16.28 0.79 3.56
C GLY A 47 -16.88 1.57 4.72
N LEU A 48 -16.06 2.07 5.63
CA LEU A 48 -16.44 2.86 6.81
C LEU A 48 -15.86 4.27 6.73
N LEU A 49 -16.27 5.12 7.64
CA LEU A 49 -15.66 6.40 7.95
C LEU A 49 -15.03 6.36 9.36
N PRO A 50 -14.12 7.27 9.71
CA PRO A 50 -13.64 7.42 11.09
C PRO A 50 -14.81 7.79 12.01
N GLY A 51 -15.12 6.93 12.97
CA GLY A 51 -16.37 7.03 13.75
C GLY A 51 -16.20 7.37 15.23
N ALA A 52 -14.97 7.76 15.65
CA ALA A 52 -14.68 8.17 17.03
C ALA A 52 -14.12 9.60 17.13
N GLY A 53 -14.53 10.46 16.20
CA GLY A 53 -14.20 11.87 16.15
C GLY A 53 -13.06 12.24 15.21
N GLY A 54 -12.59 11.31 14.40
CA GLY A 54 -11.52 11.55 13.43
C GLY A 54 -11.93 12.55 12.36
N THR A 55 -13.15 12.46 11.85
CA THR A 55 -13.69 13.39 10.85
C THR A 55 -13.90 14.80 11.39
N GLN A 56 -13.98 14.96 12.71
CA GLN A 56 -14.16 16.24 13.38
C GLN A 56 -12.84 16.82 13.90
N ARG A 57 -11.91 15.98 14.41
CA ARG A 57 -10.63 16.44 14.99
C ARG A 57 -9.55 16.66 13.95
N LEU A 58 -9.38 15.75 13.01
CA LEU A 58 -8.30 15.87 12.01
C LEU A 58 -8.40 17.16 11.19
N PRO A 59 -9.58 17.59 10.68
CA PRO A 59 -9.72 18.86 9.97
C PRO A 59 -9.32 20.09 10.79
N ARG A 60 -9.47 20.02 12.11
CA ARG A 60 -9.09 21.12 13.01
C ARG A 60 -7.57 21.24 13.15
N LEU A 61 -6.83 20.13 12.97
CA LEU A 61 -5.36 20.13 13.03
C LEU A 61 -4.71 20.46 11.68
N VAL A 62 -5.14 19.80 10.60
CA VAL A 62 -4.47 19.89 9.30
C VAL A 62 -5.21 20.75 8.27
N GLY A 63 -6.42 21.19 8.59
CA GLY A 63 -7.35 21.82 7.65
C GLY A 63 -8.21 20.80 6.90
N PRO A 64 -9.43 21.21 6.46
CA PRO A 64 -10.40 20.31 5.85
C PRO A 64 -9.91 19.66 4.55
N ALA A 65 -9.23 20.40 3.67
CA ALA A 65 -8.74 19.89 2.40
C ALA A 65 -7.73 18.75 2.58
N GLU A 66 -6.77 18.90 3.48
CA GLU A 66 -5.75 17.88 3.73
C GLU A 66 -6.35 16.68 4.50
N ALA A 67 -7.24 16.94 5.46
CA ALA A 67 -7.95 15.88 6.17
C ALA A 67 -8.77 14.99 5.21
N LEU A 68 -9.46 15.58 4.23
CA LEU A 68 -10.18 14.85 3.19
C LEU A 68 -9.24 13.99 2.35
N LYS A 69 -8.07 14.51 1.94
CA LYS A 69 -7.07 13.73 1.18
C LYS A 69 -6.61 12.51 1.98
N ILE A 70 -6.33 12.67 3.28
CA ILE A 70 -5.90 11.57 4.16
C ILE A 70 -7.00 10.53 4.27
N MET A 71 -8.21 10.91 4.64
CA MET A 71 -9.32 9.98 4.87
C MET A 71 -9.80 9.30 3.59
N LEU A 72 -9.90 10.02 2.47
CA LEU A 72 -10.34 9.45 1.19
C LEU A 72 -9.30 8.53 0.56
N SER A 73 -8.00 8.80 0.78
CA SER A 73 -6.93 7.91 0.31
C SER A 73 -6.79 6.66 1.17
N GLY A 74 -7.03 6.76 2.48
CA GLY A 74 -6.75 5.72 3.47
C GLY A 74 -5.27 5.42 3.62
N ARG A 75 -4.39 6.35 3.22
CA ARG A 75 -2.93 6.17 3.28
C ARG A 75 -2.39 6.39 4.68
N HIS A 76 -1.31 5.70 4.99
CA HIS A 76 -0.53 5.93 6.19
C HIS A 76 0.44 7.09 5.95
N ILE A 77 0.53 8.01 6.91
CA ILE A 77 1.40 9.17 6.89
C ILE A 77 2.56 8.90 7.84
N PRO A 78 3.82 8.98 7.39
CA PRO A 78 4.97 8.85 8.30
C PRO A 78 4.94 9.90 9.41
N ALA A 79 5.33 9.51 10.63
CA ALA A 79 5.33 10.39 11.80
C ALA A 79 6.14 11.67 11.58
N VAL A 80 7.27 11.57 10.87
CA VAL A 80 8.10 12.75 10.52
C VAL A 80 7.27 13.77 9.74
N LYS A 81 6.51 13.34 8.73
CA LYS A 81 5.63 14.22 7.96
C LYS A 81 4.45 14.72 8.79
N ALA A 82 3.96 13.91 9.72
CA ALA A 82 2.85 14.28 10.60
C ALA A 82 3.23 15.40 11.60
N VAL A 83 4.52 15.56 11.91
CA VAL A 83 5.03 16.74 12.67
C VAL A 83 4.84 18.01 11.87
N ASP A 84 5.27 18.02 10.60
CA ASP A 84 5.14 19.20 9.73
C ASP A 84 3.66 19.60 9.54
N MET A 85 2.76 18.62 9.62
CA MET A 85 1.32 18.84 9.52
C MET A 85 0.67 19.31 10.83
N GLY A 86 1.40 19.29 11.95
CA GLY A 86 0.90 19.64 13.28
C GLY A 86 0.01 18.57 13.92
N VAL A 87 0.08 17.33 13.47
CA VAL A 87 -0.63 16.19 14.08
C VAL A 87 0.18 15.56 15.20
N ILE A 88 1.49 15.47 15.03
CA ILE A 88 2.44 15.00 16.03
C ILE A 88 3.20 16.22 16.58
N ASP A 89 3.32 16.30 17.92
CA ASP A 89 3.95 17.43 18.59
C ASP A 89 5.48 17.25 18.73
N SER A 90 5.95 15.99 18.85
CA SER A 90 7.38 15.68 18.97
C SER A 90 7.70 14.26 18.50
N LEU A 91 8.93 14.08 18.01
CA LEU A 91 9.47 12.75 17.71
C LEU A 91 10.35 12.27 18.86
N SER A 92 10.23 11.00 19.21
CA SER A 92 11.12 10.32 20.16
C SER A 92 12.43 9.94 19.48
N GLU A 93 13.53 10.17 20.18
CA GLU A 93 14.88 9.77 19.75
C GLU A 93 15.34 8.46 20.41
N GLY A 94 14.70 8.04 21.50
CA GLY A 94 15.05 6.86 22.28
C GLY A 94 13.85 6.01 22.67
N ASP A 95 13.69 5.78 23.98
CA ASP A 95 12.50 5.10 24.49
C ASP A 95 11.30 6.03 24.47
N ILE A 96 10.27 5.61 23.78
CA ILE A 96 9.06 6.42 23.55
C ILE A 96 8.32 6.76 24.85
N VAL A 97 8.38 5.88 25.85
CA VAL A 97 7.71 6.11 27.14
C VAL A 97 8.49 7.13 27.97
N GLU A 98 9.81 7.00 28.01
CA GLU A 98 10.69 7.95 28.72
C GLU A 98 10.57 9.35 28.10
N ASP A 99 10.62 9.45 26.78
CA ASP A 99 10.49 10.72 26.05
C ASP A 99 9.10 11.34 26.24
N ALA A 100 8.03 10.55 26.20
CA ALA A 100 6.67 11.04 26.45
C ALA A 100 6.49 11.51 27.92
N VAL A 101 7.10 10.82 28.88
CA VAL A 101 7.12 11.25 30.32
C VAL A 101 7.90 12.53 30.48
N ALA A 102 9.06 12.67 29.86
CA ALA A 102 9.84 13.89 29.85
C ALA A 102 9.07 15.07 29.26
N PHE A 103 8.40 14.83 28.12
CA PHE A 103 7.51 15.80 27.48
C PHE A 103 6.36 16.22 28.39
N ALA A 104 5.71 15.25 29.07
CA ALA A 104 4.61 15.52 30.01
C ALA A 104 5.06 16.37 31.20
N LYS A 105 6.24 16.11 31.79
CA LYS A 105 6.82 16.90 32.87
C LYS A 105 7.07 18.33 32.42
N ASN A 106 7.70 18.53 31.26
CA ASN A 106 7.98 19.86 30.71
C ASN A 106 6.70 20.67 30.52
N VAL A 107 5.65 20.04 29.96
CA VAL A 107 4.35 20.71 29.77
C VAL A 107 3.67 21.04 31.11
N ALA A 108 3.74 20.13 32.09
CA ALA A 108 3.15 20.34 33.40
C ALA A 108 3.85 21.50 34.17
N GLU A 109 5.17 21.64 34.05
CA GLU A 109 5.95 22.70 34.67
C GLU A 109 5.59 24.10 34.14
N LYS A 110 5.16 24.20 32.87
CA LYS A 110 4.72 25.47 32.28
C LYS A 110 3.41 26.00 32.86
N ASN A 111 2.64 25.14 33.51
CA ASN A 111 1.36 25.46 34.15
C ASN A 111 0.36 26.22 33.25
N GLU A 112 0.42 25.93 31.92
CA GLU A 112 -0.46 26.51 30.89
C GLU A 112 -1.70 25.63 30.68
N THR A 113 -2.75 26.22 30.11
CA THR A 113 -3.91 25.45 29.65
C THR A 113 -3.53 24.56 28.46
N HIS A 114 -3.91 23.28 28.52
CA HIS A 114 -3.57 22.33 27.49
C HIS A 114 -4.51 22.48 26.29
N PRO A 115 -3.99 22.33 25.05
CA PRO A 115 -4.80 22.44 23.84
C PRO A 115 -5.81 21.29 23.76
N LEU A 116 -7.06 21.62 23.48
CA LEU A 116 -8.08 20.64 23.14
C LEU A 116 -8.34 20.70 21.64
N VAL A 117 -8.06 19.60 20.93
CA VAL A 117 -8.20 19.58 19.47
C VAL A 117 -9.61 19.97 19.02
N ARG A 118 -10.64 19.60 19.80
CA ARG A 118 -12.03 19.96 19.52
C ARG A 118 -12.27 21.49 19.48
N ASN A 119 -11.44 22.30 20.13
CA ASN A 119 -11.58 23.74 20.24
C ASN A 119 -10.73 24.51 19.19
N LEU A 120 -9.90 23.82 18.42
CA LEU A 120 -9.04 24.43 17.40
C LEU A 120 -9.83 24.73 16.12
N ASN A 121 -10.73 25.72 16.18
CA ASN A 121 -11.67 25.99 15.08
C ASN A 121 -11.08 26.85 13.94
N GLU A 122 -9.92 27.44 14.11
CA GLU A 122 -9.34 28.41 13.14
C GLU A 122 -9.35 27.88 11.71
N LYS A 123 -8.81 26.67 11.47
CA LYS A 123 -8.68 26.09 10.13
C LYS A 123 -10.03 25.69 9.51
N VAL A 124 -10.99 25.23 10.31
CA VAL A 124 -12.33 24.88 9.82
C VAL A 124 -13.16 26.13 9.55
N LEU A 125 -13.02 27.18 10.37
CA LEU A 125 -13.67 28.46 10.14
C LEU A 125 -13.11 29.18 8.92
N ALA A 126 -11.79 29.14 8.70
CA ALA A 126 -11.15 29.70 7.52
C ALA A 126 -11.59 29.02 6.20
N ALA A 127 -12.03 27.75 6.28
CA ALA A 127 -12.52 26.99 5.13
C ALA A 127 -14.02 27.23 4.85
N ARG A 128 -14.73 27.93 5.73
CA ARG A 128 -16.18 28.19 5.58
C ARG A 128 -16.45 29.08 4.38
N GLY A 129 -17.33 28.61 3.48
CA GLY A 129 -17.67 29.29 2.25
C GLY A 129 -16.76 28.97 1.05
N ASP A 130 -15.69 28.18 1.25
CA ASP A 130 -14.88 27.70 0.13
C ASP A 130 -15.47 26.38 -0.43
N GLU A 131 -16.31 26.50 -1.44
CA GLU A 131 -16.96 25.39 -2.12
C GLU A 131 -15.96 24.48 -2.87
N ASN A 132 -14.74 24.97 -3.18
CA ASN A 132 -13.75 24.21 -3.93
C ASN A 132 -13.28 23.00 -3.11
N ILE A 133 -13.12 23.14 -1.80
CA ILE A 133 -12.65 22.05 -0.92
C ILE A 133 -13.54 20.81 -1.07
N ILE A 134 -14.85 21.00 -1.03
CA ILE A 134 -15.82 19.91 -1.13
C ILE A 134 -15.94 19.38 -2.56
N SER A 135 -15.93 20.28 -3.56
CA SER A 135 -16.00 19.89 -4.97
C SER A 135 -14.77 19.07 -5.42
N GLU A 136 -13.57 19.47 -5.01
CA GLU A 136 -12.32 18.73 -5.27
C GLU A 136 -12.31 17.37 -4.57
N ALA A 137 -12.79 17.31 -3.32
CA ALA A 137 -12.89 16.05 -2.60
C ALA A 137 -13.87 15.08 -3.28
N ARG A 138 -15.01 15.58 -3.79
CA ARG A 138 -15.98 14.77 -4.55
C ARG A 138 -15.35 14.27 -5.86
N ALA A 139 -14.62 15.11 -6.59
CA ALA A 139 -13.91 14.72 -7.81
C ALA A 139 -12.85 13.65 -7.53
N LEU A 140 -12.07 13.82 -6.44
CA LEU A 140 -11.08 12.84 -6.00
C LEU A 140 -11.75 11.50 -5.66
N ALA A 141 -12.85 11.51 -4.90
CA ALA A 141 -13.59 10.31 -4.53
C ALA A 141 -14.18 9.62 -5.78
N ALA A 142 -14.78 10.35 -6.70
CA ALA A 142 -15.33 9.82 -7.94
C ALA A 142 -14.26 9.13 -8.81
N LYS A 143 -13.04 9.63 -8.80
CA LYS A 143 -11.91 9.05 -9.54
C LYS A 143 -11.27 7.86 -8.84
N ALA A 144 -10.95 8.00 -7.54
CA ALA A 144 -10.16 7.02 -6.80
C ALA A 144 -11.00 5.94 -6.11
N ARG A 145 -12.28 6.23 -5.83
CA ARG A 145 -13.21 5.40 -5.04
C ARG A 145 -14.55 5.23 -5.74
N LYS A 146 -14.54 5.09 -7.06
CA LYS A 146 -15.73 5.02 -7.90
C LYS A 146 -16.74 4.00 -7.38
N GLY A 147 -17.99 4.43 -7.14
CA GLY A 147 -19.08 3.58 -6.68
C GLY A 147 -19.06 3.20 -5.20
N GLN A 148 -18.05 3.64 -4.43
CA GLN A 148 -18.02 3.40 -2.99
C GLN A 148 -18.93 4.40 -2.23
N PHE A 149 -19.61 3.90 -1.19
CA PHE A 149 -20.54 4.68 -0.38
C PHE A 149 -19.85 5.56 0.68
N ALA A 150 -18.91 4.98 1.43
CA ALA A 150 -18.26 5.64 2.56
C ALA A 150 -17.54 6.97 2.22
N PRO A 151 -16.87 7.13 1.05
CA PRO A 151 -16.25 8.41 0.68
C PRO A 151 -17.20 9.59 0.69
N GLY A 152 -18.43 9.40 0.21
CA GLY A 152 -19.47 10.44 0.26
C GLY A 152 -19.82 10.84 1.69
N LYS A 153 -19.88 9.88 2.61
CA LYS A 153 -20.16 10.12 4.03
C LYS A 153 -19.00 10.80 4.75
N ILE A 154 -17.75 10.45 4.43
CA ILE A 154 -16.56 11.15 4.94
C ILE A 154 -16.62 12.64 4.54
N ILE A 155 -16.94 12.94 3.29
CA ILE A 155 -17.06 14.33 2.80
C ILE A 155 -18.16 15.07 3.58
N GLN A 156 -19.34 14.46 3.77
CA GLN A 156 -20.42 15.04 4.55
C GLN A 156 -20.05 15.31 6.02
N CYS A 157 -19.24 14.42 6.65
CA CYS A 157 -18.75 14.65 8.01
C CYS A 157 -17.83 15.87 8.09
N VAL A 158 -16.91 16.02 7.12
CA VAL A 158 -16.00 17.16 7.09
C VAL A 158 -16.75 18.46 6.74
N GLU A 159 -17.73 18.38 5.86
CA GLU A 159 -18.65 19.50 5.57
C GLU A 159 -19.41 19.95 6.83
N ALA A 160 -19.84 19.00 7.67
CA ALA A 160 -20.41 19.30 8.99
C ALA A 160 -19.39 19.98 9.92
N ALA A 161 -18.11 19.51 9.94
CA ALA A 161 -17.07 20.13 10.73
C ALA A 161 -16.76 21.58 10.32
N ILE A 162 -16.94 21.93 9.05
CA ILE A 162 -16.78 23.29 8.51
C ILE A 162 -17.96 24.20 8.89
N ASN A 163 -19.18 23.68 8.73
CA ASN A 163 -20.38 24.50 8.74
C ASN A 163 -21.10 24.59 10.08
N LEU A 164 -20.91 23.59 10.96
CA LEU A 164 -21.51 23.60 12.29
C LEU A 164 -20.62 24.31 13.30
N ASP A 165 -21.21 25.16 14.13
CA ASP A 165 -20.49 25.89 15.19
C ASP A 165 -20.19 25.01 16.41
N ASP A 166 -21.07 24.05 16.69
CA ASP A 166 -20.92 23.12 17.81
C ASP A 166 -20.22 21.82 17.36
N PHE A 167 -19.09 21.53 18.01
CA PHE A 167 -18.35 20.29 17.80
C PHE A 167 -19.20 19.05 18.08
N ASP A 168 -20.04 19.07 19.12
CA ASP A 168 -20.84 17.91 19.50
C ASP A 168 -21.99 17.65 18.49
N GLU A 169 -22.48 18.66 17.80
CA GLU A 169 -23.37 18.50 16.63
C GLU A 169 -22.64 17.79 15.47
N GLY A 170 -21.40 18.19 15.19
CA GLY A 170 -20.55 17.50 14.20
C GLY A 170 -20.33 16.02 14.56
N MET A 171 -20.09 15.72 15.84
CA MET A 171 -19.97 14.34 16.34
C MET A 171 -21.26 13.53 16.19
N LYS A 172 -22.42 14.15 16.37
CA LYS A 172 -23.72 13.48 16.11
C LYS A 172 -23.87 13.13 14.63
N LYS A 173 -23.51 14.04 13.73
CA LYS A 173 -23.52 13.77 12.28
C LYS A 173 -22.54 12.65 11.89
N GLU A 174 -21.34 12.65 12.46
CA GLU A 174 -20.39 11.56 12.26
C GLU A 174 -21.00 10.21 12.68
N ALA A 175 -21.61 10.15 13.86
CA ALA A 175 -22.25 8.92 14.36
C ALA A 175 -23.40 8.45 13.47
N GLU A 176 -24.27 9.37 13.01
CA GLU A 176 -25.36 9.05 12.07
C GLU A 176 -24.81 8.42 10.79
N TYR A 177 -23.83 9.07 10.14
CA TYR A 177 -23.23 8.61 8.89
C TYR A 177 -22.39 7.34 9.07
N PHE A 178 -21.77 7.16 10.24
CA PHE A 178 -21.07 5.92 10.57
C PHE A 178 -22.04 4.73 10.59
N ILE A 179 -23.21 4.89 11.21
CA ILE A 179 -24.24 3.84 11.22
C ILE A 179 -24.72 3.51 9.80
N GLU A 180 -24.92 4.53 8.94
CA GLU A 180 -25.26 4.29 7.55
C GLU A 180 -24.20 3.47 6.81
N CYS A 181 -22.91 3.79 7.02
CA CYS A 181 -21.80 2.98 6.46
C CYS A 181 -21.79 1.57 7.04
N LEU A 182 -22.04 1.44 8.35
CA LEU A 182 -22.03 0.15 9.06
C LEU A 182 -23.10 -0.80 8.52
N LEU A 183 -24.26 -0.27 8.15
CA LEU A 183 -25.38 -1.04 7.60
C LEU A 183 -25.32 -1.22 6.08
N ASN A 184 -24.38 -0.57 5.40
CA ASN A 184 -24.24 -0.69 3.96
C ASN A 184 -23.57 -2.01 3.57
N PRO A 185 -24.11 -2.78 2.61
CA PRO A 185 -23.55 -4.08 2.20
C PRO A 185 -22.12 -3.99 1.64
N GLN A 186 -21.70 -2.83 1.12
CA GLN A 186 -20.33 -2.64 0.66
C GLN A 186 -19.32 -2.83 1.79
N ARG A 187 -19.65 -2.47 3.03
CA ARG A 187 -18.79 -2.71 4.18
C ARG A 187 -18.45 -4.20 4.33
N GLU A 188 -19.47 -5.07 4.27
CA GLU A 188 -19.26 -6.51 4.39
C GLU A 188 -18.36 -7.06 3.29
N ALA A 189 -18.61 -6.65 2.05
CA ALA A 189 -17.79 -7.02 0.90
C ALA A 189 -16.34 -6.53 1.05
N MET A 190 -16.12 -5.28 1.47
CA MET A 190 -14.78 -4.71 1.64
C MET A 190 -14.02 -5.35 2.81
N ILE A 191 -14.71 -5.67 3.91
CA ILE A 191 -14.12 -6.43 5.03
C ILE A 191 -13.75 -7.85 4.58
N HIS A 192 -14.62 -8.52 3.81
CA HIS A 192 -14.32 -9.84 3.25
C HIS A 192 -13.05 -9.82 2.41
N ILE A 193 -12.92 -8.86 1.49
CA ILE A 193 -11.71 -8.70 0.67
C ILE A 193 -10.48 -8.42 1.54
N PHE A 194 -10.60 -7.54 2.53
CA PHE A 194 -9.49 -7.23 3.45
C PHE A 194 -8.95 -8.45 4.19
N PHE A 195 -9.82 -9.33 4.65
CA PHE A 195 -9.40 -10.59 5.28
C PHE A 195 -8.96 -11.63 4.24
N GLY A 196 -9.59 -11.66 3.06
CA GLY A 196 -9.21 -12.50 1.93
C GLY A 196 -7.78 -12.24 1.47
N GLU A 197 -7.39 -10.98 1.28
CA GLU A 197 -6.00 -10.60 0.95
C GLU A 197 -4.99 -11.09 1.99
N ARG A 198 -5.34 -11.05 3.28
CA ARG A 198 -4.49 -11.58 4.36
C ARG A 198 -4.47 -13.10 4.43
N ALA A 199 -5.58 -13.75 4.12
CA ALA A 199 -5.65 -15.20 4.08
C ALA A 199 -4.89 -15.77 2.89
N ALA A 200 -4.97 -15.12 1.73
CA ALA A 200 -4.28 -15.54 0.50
C ALA A 200 -2.74 -15.60 0.65
N SER A 201 -2.17 -14.82 1.57
CA SER A 201 -0.73 -14.87 1.86
C SER A 201 -0.31 -16.02 2.79
N LYS A 202 -1.25 -16.86 3.24
CA LYS A 202 -1.00 -17.99 4.13
C LYS A 202 -1.25 -19.30 3.39
N ILE A 203 -0.28 -20.19 3.41
CA ILE A 203 -0.41 -21.53 2.90
C ILE A 203 -0.71 -22.42 4.12
N ASN A 204 -1.91 -23.05 4.17
CA ASN A 204 -2.43 -23.69 5.38
C ASN A 204 -1.61 -24.89 5.85
N ASP A 205 -1.00 -25.64 4.92
CA ASP A 205 -0.20 -26.85 5.15
C ASP A 205 1.31 -26.58 5.22
N VAL A 206 1.72 -25.31 5.13
CA VAL A 206 3.13 -24.91 5.27
C VAL A 206 3.33 -24.23 6.63
N PRO A 207 4.14 -24.81 7.54
CA PRO A 207 4.48 -24.19 8.82
C PRO A 207 5.13 -22.81 8.64
N LYS A 208 4.85 -21.89 9.57
CA LYS A 208 5.42 -20.51 9.50
C LYS A 208 6.93 -20.48 9.57
N GLU A 209 7.51 -21.49 10.21
CA GLU A 209 8.95 -21.66 10.42
C GLU A 209 9.67 -22.30 9.22
N THR A 210 8.92 -22.67 8.18
CA THR A 210 9.50 -23.23 6.95
C THR A 210 10.50 -22.24 6.35
N PRO A 211 11.76 -22.64 6.15
CA PRO A 211 12.79 -21.78 5.58
C PRO A 211 12.35 -21.28 4.20
N LYS A 212 12.50 -19.98 3.98
CA LYS A 212 12.23 -19.37 2.68
C LYS A 212 13.48 -19.41 1.82
N MET A 213 13.31 -19.72 0.54
CA MET A 213 14.37 -19.60 -0.43
C MET A 213 14.68 -18.10 -0.69
N ASP A 214 15.94 -17.75 -0.67
CA ASP A 214 16.40 -16.39 -0.96
C ASP A 214 16.60 -16.24 -2.48
N ILE A 215 15.70 -15.52 -3.14
CA ILE A 215 15.75 -15.27 -4.58
C ILE A 215 16.59 -14.03 -4.84
N LYS A 216 17.79 -14.23 -5.40
CA LYS A 216 18.77 -13.15 -5.70
C LYS A 216 18.80 -12.79 -7.17
N LYS A 217 18.41 -13.69 -8.07
CA LYS A 217 18.39 -13.47 -9.52
C LYS A 217 17.26 -14.26 -10.16
N ALA A 218 16.55 -13.64 -11.09
CA ALA A 218 15.45 -14.25 -11.82
C ALA A 218 15.72 -14.34 -13.33
N GLY A 219 15.18 -15.37 -13.97
CA GLY A 219 15.14 -15.52 -15.41
C GLY A 219 13.69 -15.41 -15.91
N ILE A 220 13.47 -14.80 -17.05
CA ILE A 220 12.16 -14.72 -17.70
C ILE A 220 12.27 -15.25 -19.12
N ILE A 221 11.40 -16.16 -19.51
CA ILE A 221 11.32 -16.67 -20.88
C ILE A 221 10.17 -16.01 -21.60
N GLY A 222 10.48 -15.23 -22.62
CA GLY A 222 9.55 -14.41 -23.37
C GLY A 222 9.56 -12.95 -22.97
N SER A 223 9.71 -12.06 -23.95
CA SER A 223 9.80 -10.60 -23.78
C SER A 223 8.49 -9.87 -24.05
N GLY A 224 7.39 -10.60 -24.20
CA GLY A 224 6.06 -10.05 -24.45
C GLY A 224 5.48 -9.24 -23.28
N THR A 225 4.21 -8.87 -23.38
CA THR A 225 3.52 -8.06 -22.37
C THR A 225 3.62 -8.65 -20.96
N MET A 226 3.43 -9.98 -20.82
CA MET A 226 3.52 -10.64 -19.51
C MET A 226 4.96 -10.73 -19.03
N GLY A 227 5.89 -11.26 -19.84
CA GLY A 227 7.28 -11.40 -19.46
C GLY A 227 7.94 -10.06 -19.11
N GLY A 228 7.71 -9.02 -19.90
CA GLY A 228 8.18 -7.67 -19.58
C GLY A 228 7.59 -7.12 -18.28
N GLY A 229 6.29 -7.32 -18.05
CA GLY A 229 5.64 -6.91 -16.80
C GLY A 229 6.15 -7.67 -15.57
N ILE A 230 6.39 -8.97 -15.70
CA ILE A 230 6.96 -9.83 -14.63
C ILE A 230 8.42 -9.42 -14.35
N ALA A 231 9.22 -9.15 -15.37
CA ALA A 231 10.58 -8.63 -15.20
C ALA A 231 10.59 -7.31 -14.41
N MET A 232 9.65 -6.40 -14.69
CA MET A 232 9.48 -5.17 -13.91
C MET A 232 9.13 -5.45 -12.44
N CYS A 233 8.36 -6.50 -12.13
CA CYS A 233 8.06 -6.87 -10.73
C CYS A 233 9.33 -7.21 -9.96
N PHE A 234 10.23 -8.01 -10.52
CA PHE A 234 11.52 -8.34 -9.89
C PHE A 234 12.44 -7.12 -9.77
N ALA A 235 12.60 -6.36 -10.84
CA ALA A 235 13.44 -5.16 -10.82
C ALA A 235 12.96 -4.11 -9.80
N ASN A 236 11.65 -3.92 -9.65
CA ASN A 236 11.05 -2.98 -8.70
C ASN A 236 11.34 -3.31 -7.22
N ILE A 237 11.61 -4.57 -6.90
CA ILE A 237 12.02 -5.01 -5.56
C ILE A 237 13.54 -5.20 -5.43
N GLY A 238 14.31 -4.77 -6.44
CA GLY A 238 15.78 -4.78 -6.42
C GLY A 238 16.41 -6.11 -6.81
N ILE A 239 15.67 -7.06 -7.38
CA ILE A 239 16.19 -8.35 -7.85
C ILE A 239 16.62 -8.22 -9.32
N PRO A 240 17.88 -8.49 -9.67
CA PRO A 240 18.34 -8.58 -11.04
C PRO A 240 17.56 -9.64 -11.82
N VAL A 241 17.21 -9.31 -13.07
CA VAL A 241 16.42 -10.19 -13.92
C VAL A 241 16.99 -10.25 -15.34
N HIS A 242 17.05 -11.45 -15.89
CA HIS A 242 17.49 -11.67 -17.26
C HIS A 242 16.34 -12.20 -18.11
N ILE A 243 16.05 -11.51 -19.21
CA ILE A 243 14.98 -11.89 -20.15
C ILE A 243 15.59 -12.64 -21.31
N VAL A 244 15.10 -13.85 -21.58
CA VAL A 244 15.48 -14.65 -22.76
C VAL A 244 14.32 -14.69 -23.74
N ASP A 245 14.58 -14.40 -25.00
CA ASP A 245 13.62 -14.55 -26.09
C ASP A 245 14.28 -15.25 -27.29
N GLN A 246 13.51 -15.88 -28.17
CA GLN A 246 14.03 -16.55 -29.36
C GLN A 246 14.35 -15.56 -30.50
N ASP A 247 13.77 -14.35 -30.46
CA ASP A 247 13.85 -13.37 -31.53
C ASP A 247 14.38 -12.03 -31.00
N GLU A 248 15.49 -11.57 -31.60
CA GLU A 248 16.14 -10.32 -31.20
C GLU A 248 15.25 -9.08 -31.38
N GLU A 249 14.39 -9.08 -32.41
CA GLU A 249 13.47 -7.95 -32.63
C GLU A 249 12.35 -7.92 -31.59
N ASN A 250 11.82 -9.08 -31.20
CA ASN A 250 10.85 -9.18 -30.11
C ASN A 250 11.47 -8.72 -28.79
N LEU A 251 12.70 -9.13 -28.51
CA LEU A 251 13.44 -8.71 -27.33
C LEU A 251 13.62 -7.18 -27.28
N LYS A 252 14.05 -6.57 -28.38
CA LYS A 252 14.17 -5.10 -28.50
C LYS A 252 12.83 -4.38 -28.26
N LYS A 253 11.74 -4.92 -28.83
CA LYS A 253 10.37 -4.37 -28.64
C LYS A 253 9.93 -4.50 -27.19
N GLY A 254 10.20 -5.62 -26.54
CA GLY A 254 9.91 -5.87 -25.12
C GLY A 254 10.62 -4.89 -24.19
N LEU A 255 11.94 -4.75 -24.37
CA LEU A 255 12.75 -3.81 -23.59
C LEU A 255 12.30 -2.35 -23.79
N ALA A 256 12.00 -1.95 -25.02
CA ALA A 256 11.46 -0.63 -25.30
C ALA A 256 10.08 -0.38 -24.65
N ALA A 257 9.26 -1.42 -24.50
CA ALA A 257 7.99 -1.33 -23.79
C ALA A 257 8.20 -1.14 -22.27
N ILE A 258 9.14 -1.86 -21.67
CA ILE A 258 9.52 -1.70 -20.26
C ILE A 258 10.03 -0.27 -20.02
N GLU A 259 10.95 0.21 -20.86
CA GLU A 259 11.50 1.57 -20.74
C GLU A 259 10.40 2.64 -20.83
N ARG A 260 9.45 2.51 -21.79
CA ARG A 260 8.29 3.41 -21.88
C ARG A 260 7.44 3.41 -20.61
N ASN A 261 7.23 2.24 -20.01
CA ASN A 261 6.47 2.14 -18.76
C ASN A 261 7.15 2.88 -17.62
N TYR A 262 8.46 2.76 -17.47
CA TYR A 262 9.23 3.50 -16.47
C TYR A 262 9.24 5.02 -16.75
N LYS A 263 9.45 5.44 -18.00
CA LYS A 263 9.35 6.86 -18.39
C LYS A 263 7.99 7.45 -18.03
N PHE A 264 6.91 6.72 -18.29
CA PHE A 264 5.57 7.13 -17.88
C PHE A 264 5.42 7.32 -16.36
N MET A 265 6.09 6.48 -15.55
CA MET A 265 6.09 6.66 -14.08
C MET A 265 6.86 7.92 -13.67
N VAL A 266 7.97 8.22 -14.33
CA VAL A 266 8.75 9.46 -14.10
C VAL A 266 7.93 10.69 -14.47
N ASP A 267 7.31 10.71 -15.63
CA ASP A 267 6.48 11.83 -16.12
C ASP A 267 5.28 12.11 -15.18
N ARG A 268 4.81 11.09 -14.50
CA ARG A 268 3.73 11.19 -13.51
C ARG A 268 4.23 11.51 -12.09
N GLY A 269 5.52 11.73 -11.90
CA GLY A 269 6.12 12.01 -10.58
C GLY A 269 6.01 10.84 -9.59
N ARG A 270 5.84 9.61 -10.09
CA ARG A 270 5.75 8.39 -9.26
C ARG A 270 7.11 7.73 -9.02
N MET A 271 8.12 8.13 -9.78
CA MET A 271 9.49 7.63 -9.72
C MET A 271 10.43 8.78 -10.14
N SER A 272 11.61 8.87 -9.54
CA SER A 272 12.64 9.80 -10.04
C SER A 272 13.36 9.20 -11.26
N ALA A 273 14.01 10.06 -12.06
CA ALA A 273 14.81 9.60 -13.19
C ALA A 273 15.98 8.70 -12.73
N GLU A 274 16.61 9.03 -11.61
CA GLU A 274 17.68 8.22 -11.00
C GLU A 274 17.18 6.84 -10.57
N GLN A 275 16.00 6.78 -9.95
CA GLN A 275 15.36 5.50 -9.59
C GLN A 275 15.03 4.67 -10.82
N MET A 276 14.54 5.32 -11.90
CA MET A 276 14.28 4.64 -13.17
C MET A 276 15.57 4.00 -13.72
N GLU A 277 16.64 4.78 -13.82
CA GLU A 277 17.92 4.30 -14.36
C GLU A 277 18.45 3.11 -13.54
N LYS A 278 18.45 3.23 -12.21
CA LYS A 278 18.86 2.15 -11.30
C LYS A 278 18.00 0.90 -11.47
N THR A 279 16.67 1.04 -11.53
CA THR A 279 15.75 -0.11 -11.60
C THR A 279 15.80 -0.76 -12.98
N PHE A 280 15.80 0.02 -14.06
CA PHE A 280 15.93 -0.50 -15.42
C PHE A 280 17.29 -1.17 -15.65
N GLY A 281 18.37 -0.67 -15.01
CA GLY A 281 19.71 -1.27 -15.04
C GLY A 281 19.79 -2.67 -14.42
N LEU A 282 18.77 -3.12 -13.66
CA LEU A 282 18.67 -4.49 -13.16
C LEU A 282 18.14 -5.48 -14.20
N ILE A 283 17.64 -4.99 -15.35
CA ILE A 283 17.08 -5.82 -16.41
C ILE A 283 18.13 -5.99 -17.50
N SER A 284 18.56 -7.22 -17.67
CA SER A 284 19.41 -7.64 -18.79
C SER A 284 18.64 -8.58 -19.74
N SER A 285 19.19 -8.86 -20.89
CA SER A 285 18.50 -9.69 -21.88
C SER A 285 19.46 -10.41 -22.81
N GLY A 286 19.04 -11.54 -23.33
CA GLY A 286 19.79 -12.35 -24.28
C GLY A 286 18.92 -13.32 -25.07
N LEU A 287 19.57 -14.16 -25.87
CA LEU A 287 18.90 -15.13 -26.75
C LEU A 287 19.17 -16.58 -26.33
N SER A 288 19.97 -16.79 -25.28
CA SER A 288 20.43 -18.12 -24.88
C SER A 288 20.02 -18.47 -23.45
N TYR A 289 19.61 -19.71 -23.22
CA TYR A 289 19.31 -20.24 -21.90
C TYR A 289 20.53 -20.34 -20.99
N GLU A 290 21.75 -20.45 -21.54
CA GLU A 290 23.00 -20.48 -20.77
C GLU A 290 23.23 -19.18 -19.97
N GLU A 291 22.65 -18.06 -20.43
CA GLU A 291 22.75 -16.75 -19.77
C GLU A 291 21.95 -16.66 -18.46
N ILE A 292 21.07 -17.65 -18.22
CA ILE A 292 20.27 -17.76 -16.98
C ILE A 292 20.66 -19.00 -16.14
N SER A 293 21.83 -19.59 -16.38
CA SER A 293 22.26 -20.80 -15.68
C SER A 293 22.40 -20.63 -14.17
N ASP A 294 22.62 -19.41 -13.67
CA ASP A 294 22.85 -19.06 -12.27
C ASP A 294 21.62 -18.50 -11.53
N VAL A 295 20.45 -18.43 -12.17
CA VAL A 295 19.24 -17.86 -11.55
C VAL A 295 18.63 -18.77 -10.48
N ASP A 296 17.89 -18.18 -9.55
CA ASP A 296 17.20 -18.89 -8.48
C ASP A 296 15.76 -19.28 -8.87
N ILE A 297 15.18 -18.56 -9.80
CA ILE A 297 13.84 -18.80 -10.33
C ILE A 297 13.78 -18.43 -11.81
N VAL A 298 13.10 -19.26 -12.60
CA VAL A 298 12.74 -18.93 -13.99
C VAL A 298 11.23 -18.89 -14.11
N ILE A 299 10.70 -17.83 -14.73
CA ILE A 299 9.26 -17.76 -15.07
C ILE A 299 9.09 -17.77 -16.59
N GLU A 300 8.46 -18.83 -17.08
CA GLU A 300 8.09 -18.96 -18.49
C GLU A 300 6.80 -18.17 -18.75
N ALA A 301 6.84 -17.27 -19.73
CA ALA A 301 5.76 -16.39 -20.15
C ALA A 301 5.63 -16.31 -21.69
N VAL A 302 5.73 -17.44 -22.37
CA VAL A 302 5.54 -17.56 -23.82
C VAL A 302 4.08 -17.86 -24.18
N TYR A 303 3.82 -18.15 -25.47
CA TYR A 303 2.49 -18.49 -25.96
C TYR A 303 1.91 -19.70 -25.22
N GLU A 304 0.57 -19.66 -25.00
CA GLU A 304 -0.19 -20.68 -24.28
C GLU A 304 -0.37 -21.93 -25.18
N ASN A 305 0.68 -22.75 -25.25
CA ASN A 305 0.73 -24.01 -25.98
C ASN A 305 1.52 -25.05 -25.18
N LEU A 306 0.90 -26.18 -24.85
CA LEU A 306 1.48 -27.19 -23.98
C LEU A 306 2.78 -27.79 -24.56
N ASP A 307 2.80 -28.15 -25.80
CA ASP A 307 3.96 -28.80 -26.44
C ASP A 307 5.19 -27.87 -26.42
N LEU A 308 4.95 -26.59 -26.75
CA LEU A 308 6.00 -25.55 -26.64
C LEU A 308 6.54 -25.42 -25.25
N LYS A 309 5.65 -25.37 -24.25
CA LYS A 309 6.06 -25.25 -22.84
C LYS A 309 6.81 -26.47 -22.34
N LEU A 310 6.37 -27.68 -22.73
CA LEU A 310 7.10 -28.94 -22.43
C LEU A 310 8.53 -28.93 -23.00
N GLU A 311 8.70 -28.44 -24.24
CA GLU A 311 10.03 -28.30 -24.86
C GLU A 311 10.91 -27.31 -24.09
N ILE A 312 10.34 -26.16 -23.71
CA ILE A 312 11.03 -25.13 -22.94
C ILE A 312 11.43 -25.66 -21.54
N PHE A 313 10.54 -26.32 -20.83
CA PHE A 313 10.80 -26.85 -19.50
C PHE A 313 11.93 -27.90 -19.51
N LYS A 314 11.98 -28.78 -20.54
CA LYS A 314 13.10 -29.72 -20.72
C LYS A 314 14.44 -28.99 -20.91
N LYS A 315 14.44 -27.92 -21.72
CA LYS A 315 15.66 -27.10 -21.93
C LYS A 315 16.07 -26.35 -20.67
N LEU A 316 15.10 -25.80 -19.93
CA LEU A 316 15.37 -25.10 -18.66
C LEU A 316 15.92 -26.06 -17.58
N ASP A 317 15.37 -27.30 -17.52
CA ASP A 317 15.84 -28.32 -16.59
C ASP A 317 17.32 -28.70 -16.81
N GLU A 318 17.84 -28.55 -18.03
CA GLU A 318 19.25 -28.79 -18.35
C GLU A 318 20.11 -27.54 -18.22
N ALA A 319 19.55 -26.34 -18.44
CA ALA A 319 20.31 -25.10 -18.53
C ALA A 319 20.54 -24.42 -17.17
N VAL A 320 19.60 -24.53 -16.23
CA VAL A 320 19.67 -23.82 -14.95
C VAL A 320 20.13 -24.73 -13.81
N LYS A 321 20.64 -24.16 -12.73
CA LYS A 321 21.12 -24.90 -11.55
C LYS A 321 20.01 -25.76 -10.91
N ASP A 322 20.40 -26.87 -10.28
CA ASP A 322 19.48 -27.90 -9.78
C ASP A 322 18.47 -27.44 -8.74
N ASP A 323 18.78 -26.39 -7.97
CA ASP A 323 17.92 -25.83 -6.94
C ASP A 323 17.00 -24.70 -7.43
N ALA A 324 17.12 -24.30 -8.69
CA ALA A 324 16.26 -23.26 -9.26
C ALA A 324 14.79 -23.69 -9.36
N ILE A 325 13.88 -22.76 -9.05
CA ILE A 325 12.46 -22.93 -9.24
C ILE A 325 12.11 -22.70 -10.73
N LEU A 326 11.34 -23.59 -11.31
CA LEU A 326 10.79 -23.45 -12.66
C LEU A 326 9.30 -23.12 -12.58
N ALA A 327 8.93 -21.94 -13.02
CA ALA A 327 7.55 -21.48 -12.94
C ALA A 327 6.95 -21.24 -14.33
N SER A 328 5.68 -21.55 -14.51
CA SER A 328 4.93 -21.18 -15.72
C SER A 328 3.86 -20.14 -15.42
N ASN A 329 3.79 -19.12 -16.27
CA ASN A 329 2.71 -18.13 -16.23
C ASN A 329 1.47 -18.61 -17.01
N THR A 330 1.23 -19.91 -17.09
CA THR A 330 0.03 -20.45 -17.72
C THR A 330 -1.23 -20.04 -16.97
N SER A 331 -2.32 -19.80 -17.71
CA SER A 331 -3.63 -19.51 -17.13
C SER A 331 -4.52 -20.76 -17.00
N GLY A 332 -4.16 -21.88 -17.65
CA GLY A 332 -5.04 -23.05 -17.64
C GLY A 332 -4.44 -24.35 -18.15
N LEU A 333 -3.16 -24.38 -18.48
CA LEU A 333 -2.49 -25.63 -18.86
C LEU A 333 -2.13 -26.44 -17.60
N ASP A 334 -2.01 -27.75 -17.79
CA ASP A 334 -1.65 -28.69 -16.74
C ASP A 334 -0.20 -28.47 -16.32
N VAL A 335 -0.01 -27.95 -15.08
CA VAL A 335 1.30 -27.69 -14.50
C VAL A 335 1.98 -29.00 -14.10
N ASP A 336 1.23 -30.04 -13.72
CA ASP A 336 1.81 -31.35 -13.39
C ASP A 336 2.47 -31.98 -14.63
N ALA A 337 1.87 -31.82 -15.82
CA ALA A 337 2.50 -32.25 -17.06
C ALA A 337 3.83 -31.53 -17.34
N LEU A 338 3.95 -30.24 -16.96
CA LEU A 338 5.21 -29.49 -17.04
C LEU A 338 6.22 -30.02 -16.02
N ALA A 339 5.78 -30.34 -14.82
CA ALA A 339 6.62 -30.92 -13.77
C ALA A 339 7.16 -32.30 -14.18
N ASP A 340 6.30 -33.18 -14.66
CA ASP A 340 6.66 -34.54 -15.05
C ASP A 340 7.69 -34.62 -16.19
N CYS A 341 7.80 -33.58 -17.01
CA CYS A 341 8.81 -33.54 -18.06
C CYS A 341 10.21 -33.12 -17.61
N THR A 342 10.39 -32.75 -16.33
CA THR A 342 11.67 -32.34 -15.71
C THR A 342 12.23 -33.41 -14.77
N LYS A 343 13.49 -33.30 -14.38
CA LYS A 343 14.14 -34.16 -13.37
C LYS A 343 13.85 -33.71 -11.93
N ARG A 344 13.15 -32.58 -11.77
CA ARG A 344 12.88 -31.90 -10.48
C ARG A 344 11.41 -31.47 -10.38
N PRO A 345 10.42 -32.37 -10.47
CA PRO A 345 9.02 -31.98 -10.46
C PRO A 345 8.59 -31.18 -9.23
N GLU A 346 9.26 -31.42 -8.07
CA GLU A 346 9.05 -30.68 -6.83
C GLU A 346 9.53 -29.23 -6.85
N LYS A 347 10.23 -28.80 -7.91
CA LYS A 347 10.67 -27.43 -8.15
C LYS A 347 9.83 -26.69 -9.19
N VAL A 348 8.79 -27.35 -9.71
CA VAL A 348 7.91 -26.75 -10.72
C VAL A 348 6.67 -26.20 -10.07
N VAL A 349 6.26 -24.98 -10.45
CA VAL A 349 5.09 -24.29 -9.89
C VAL A 349 4.39 -23.43 -10.95
N GLY A 350 3.06 -23.34 -10.87
CA GLY A 350 2.29 -22.34 -11.61
C GLY A 350 2.34 -20.98 -10.94
N THR A 351 2.58 -19.92 -11.71
CA THR A 351 2.58 -18.53 -11.22
C THR A 351 1.79 -17.66 -12.19
N HIS A 352 0.46 -17.69 -12.09
CA HIS A 352 -0.41 -16.93 -12.98
C HIS A 352 -0.49 -15.46 -12.55
N PHE A 353 0.24 -14.61 -13.25
CA PHE A 353 0.16 -13.16 -13.13
C PHE A 353 -0.99 -12.61 -13.97
N PHE A 354 -1.65 -11.56 -13.49
CA PHE A 354 -2.69 -10.86 -14.22
C PHE A 354 -2.12 -9.70 -15.05
N SER A 355 -2.67 -9.49 -16.24
CA SER A 355 -2.18 -8.47 -17.19
C SER A 355 -2.73 -7.07 -16.87
N PRO A 356 -1.87 -6.03 -16.87
CA PRO A 356 -0.40 -6.04 -16.95
C PRO A 356 0.22 -6.41 -15.57
N ALA A 357 1.19 -7.32 -15.56
CA ALA A 357 1.75 -7.89 -14.32
C ALA A 357 2.33 -6.85 -13.36
N ASN A 358 2.96 -5.80 -13.87
CA ASN A 358 3.52 -4.69 -13.08
C ASN A 358 2.48 -3.75 -12.44
N ILE A 359 1.20 -3.93 -12.74
CA ILE A 359 0.08 -3.10 -12.25
C ILE A 359 -0.91 -3.93 -11.43
N MET A 360 -1.29 -5.10 -11.95
CA MET A 360 -2.24 -6.00 -11.30
C MET A 360 -1.60 -6.68 -10.11
N ARG A 361 -2.31 -6.66 -8.96
CA ARG A 361 -1.72 -7.09 -7.67
C ARG A 361 -1.90 -8.58 -7.37
N LEU A 362 -2.85 -9.24 -8.02
CA LEU A 362 -3.12 -10.65 -7.81
C LEU A 362 -2.08 -11.51 -8.53
N LEU A 363 -1.53 -12.48 -7.82
CA LEU A 363 -0.73 -13.58 -8.30
C LEU A 363 -1.35 -14.86 -7.77
N GLU A 364 -1.72 -15.78 -8.65
CA GLU A 364 -2.17 -17.13 -8.28
C GLU A 364 -0.96 -18.09 -8.34
N VAL A 365 -0.79 -18.84 -7.27
CA VAL A 365 0.28 -19.84 -7.13
C VAL A 365 -0.33 -21.21 -6.88
#